data_317e22d483534064303036eef67fedb0
#
_entry.id   317e22d483534064303036eef67fedb0
#
_cell.length_a   1.000
_cell.length_b   1.000
_cell.length_c   1.000
_cell.angle_alpha   90.00
_cell.angle_beta   90.00
_cell.angle_gamma   90.00
#
_symmetry.space_group_name_H-M   'P 1'
#
loop_
_entity.id
_entity.type
_entity.pdbx_description
1 polymer ?
#
loop_
_entity_poly.entity_id
_entity_poly.type
_entity_poly.pdbx_seq_one_letter_code
_entity_poly.pdbx_strand_id
1 'polypeptide(L)'
;MKSRYIAMMVMAALPAVTMAQNYPAKPVRFITPTGAGGSLDTMARVLAQKLTETWGQQVVIDNRPGSGGMMGAGAAAKSPPDGYTLLVASNGNLATTQALYKNVPYDPAKDFAPIVLAASNPYVLCAHPSLPAKNMRELIKLAKSRPGMINVASSGNGSTPHLALELLNQMTGIRLVHVPFKTSPAGLTSVVSGETSLMFTGVVSGLPVIKSGRLRGLAVASEQRVPVLPDTPT
;
A
#
# COMPACT_ATOMS: atom_id res chain seq x y z
N MET A 1 -15.33 -51.69 -51.14
CA MET A 1 -15.67 -51.26 -49.76
C MET A 1 -14.53 -50.62 -48.95
N LYS A 2 -13.25 -50.74 -49.31
CA LYS A 2 -12.10 -50.21 -48.56
C LYS A 2 -11.81 -48.69 -48.78
N SER A 3 -12.32 -48.10 -49.86
CA SER A 3 -12.05 -46.69 -50.21
C SER A 3 -12.90 -45.67 -49.46
N ARG A 4 -14.05 -46.04 -48.85
CA ARG A 4 -14.96 -45.14 -48.13
C ARG A 4 -14.51 -44.82 -46.71
N TYR A 5 -13.69 -45.68 -46.10
CA TYR A 5 -13.18 -45.49 -44.73
C TYR A 5 -11.97 -44.56 -44.64
N ILE A 6 -11.20 -44.42 -45.74
CA ILE A 6 -10.03 -43.52 -45.79
C ILE A 6 -10.47 -42.05 -45.84
N ALA A 7 -11.59 -41.76 -46.56
CA ALA A 7 -12.13 -40.40 -46.63
C ALA A 7 -12.73 -39.90 -45.28
N MET A 8 -13.18 -40.83 -44.42
CA MET A 8 -13.78 -40.48 -43.12
C MET A 8 -12.74 -40.23 -42.00
N MET A 9 -11.50 -40.72 -42.20
CA MET A 9 -10.41 -40.59 -41.21
C MET A 9 -9.60 -39.30 -41.35
N VAL A 10 -9.67 -38.60 -42.48
CA VAL A 10 -8.93 -37.35 -42.75
C VAL A 10 -9.67 -36.11 -42.19
N MET A 11 -10.94 -36.24 -41.87
CA MET A 11 -11.77 -35.12 -41.38
C MET A 11 -11.66 -34.85 -39.86
N ALA A 12 -10.90 -35.65 -39.10
CA ALA A 12 -10.78 -35.56 -37.64
C ALA A 12 -9.51 -34.80 -37.15
N ALA A 13 -8.66 -34.27 -38.04
CA ALA A 13 -7.41 -33.60 -37.67
C ALA A 13 -7.39 -32.13 -38.10
N LEU A 14 -8.50 -31.40 -37.91
CA LEU A 14 -8.43 -29.94 -37.90
C LEU A 14 -7.78 -29.53 -36.56
N PRO A 15 -6.59 -28.87 -36.55
CA PRO A 15 -6.06 -28.31 -35.34
C PRO A 15 -7.11 -27.32 -34.84
N ALA A 16 -7.62 -27.54 -33.61
CA ALA A 16 -8.35 -26.52 -32.91
C ALA A 16 -7.42 -25.31 -32.80
N VAL A 17 -7.61 -24.31 -33.66
CA VAL A 17 -6.95 -23.01 -33.52
C VAL A 17 -7.51 -22.44 -32.22
N THR A 18 -6.82 -22.69 -31.14
CA THR A 18 -7.04 -22.01 -29.87
C THR A 18 -6.75 -20.54 -30.17
N MET A 19 -7.79 -19.78 -30.49
CA MET A 19 -7.72 -18.33 -30.54
C MET A 19 -7.23 -17.92 -29.15
N ALA A 20 -5.98 -17.46 -29.06
CA ALA A 20 -5.46 -16.85 -27.86
C ALA A 20 -6.43 -15.73 -27.51
N GLN A 21 -7.24 -15.94 -26.46
CA GLN A 21 -8.18 -14.94 -26.03
C GLN A 21 -7.37 -13.68 -25.70
N ASN A 22 -7.70 -12.56 -26.34
CA ASN A 22 -7.07 -11.28 -26.05
C ASN A 22 -7.28 -10.98 -24.57
N TYR A 23 -6.21 -11.11 -23.78
CA TYR A 23 -6.25 -10.72 -22.39
C TYR A 23 -5.99 -9.22 -22.25
N PRO A 24 -6.78 -8.51 -21.42
CA PRO A 24 -8.00 -8.94 -20.74
C PRO A 24 -9.25 -8.83 -21.65
N ALA A 25 -10.13 -9.85 -21.60
CA ALA A 25 -11.41 -9.87 -22.31
C ALA A 25 -12.60 -9.33 -21.47
N LYS A 26 -12.38 -9.09 -20.17
CA LYS A 26 -13.35 -8.57 -19.19
C LYS A 26 -12.63 -7.64 -18.21
N PRO A 27 -13.35 -6.83 -17.42
CA PRO A 27 -12.74 -5.95 -16.42
C PRO A 27 -11.80 -6.69 -15.46
N VAL A 28 -10.65 -6.06 -15.16
CA VAL A 28 -9.67 -6.53 -14.19
C VAL A 28 -9.90 -5.84 -12.85
N ARG A 29 -9.88 -6.57 -11.76
CA ARG A 29 -10.05 -6.03 -10.41
C ARG A 29 -8.70 -5.89 -9.71
N PHE A 30 -8.41 -4.69 -9.22
CA PHE A 30 -7.29 -4.40 -8.34
C PHE A 30 -7.78 -4.36 -6.90
N ILE A 31 -7.43 -5.33 -6.08
CA ILE A 31 -7.65 -5.27 -4.64
C ILE A 31 -6.52 -4.48 -4.02
N THR A 32 -6.87 -3.39 -3.30
CA THR A 32 -5.94 -2.62 -2.48
C THR A 32 -6.27 -2.85 -1.01
N PRO A 33 -5.33 -3.34 -0.19
CA PRO A 33 -5.56 -3.64 1.22
C PRO A 33 -5.51 -2.39 2.11
N THR A 34 -5.86 -1.24 1.57
CA THR A 34 -5.87 0.06 2.25
C THR A 34 -7.14 0.83 1.93
N GLY A 35 -7.46 1.84 2.76
CA GLY A 35 -8.58 2.73 2.49
C GLY A 35 -8.35 3.62 1.26
N ALA A 36 -9.43 4.02 0.61
CA ALA A 36 -9.42 4.97 -0.49
C ALA A 36 -8.74 6.29 -0.08
N GLY A 37 -7.99 6.92 -1.01
CA GLY A 37 -7.25 8.17 -0.79
C GLY A 37 -5.91 8.01 -0.07
N GLY A 38 -5.51 6.80 0.32
CA GLY A 38 -4.15 6.53 0.80
C GLY A 38 -3.15 6.45 -0.36
N SER A 39 -1.85 6.53 -0.05
CA SER A 39 -0.80 6.51 -1.08
C SER A 39 -0.88 5.28 -1.99
N LEU A 40 -1.11 4.09 -1.42
CA LEU A 40 -1.23 2.85 -2.20
C LEU A 40 -2.44 2.87 -3.13
N ASP A 41 -3.58 3.38 -2.66
CA ASP A 41 -4.79 3.55 -3.48
C ASP A 41 -4.57 4.55 -4.62
N THR A 42 -3.93 5.68 -4.32
CA THR A 42 -3.60 6.69 -5.35
C THR A 42 -2.69 6.10 -6.44
N MET A 43 -1.67 5.36 -6.05
CA MET A 43 -0.77 4.67 -6.99
C MET A 43 -1.52 3.61 -7.81
N ALA A 44 -2.37 2.80 -7.17
CA ALA A 44 -3.20 1.81 -7.84
C ALA A 44 -4.15 2.45 -8.87
N ARG A 45 -4.74 3.62 -8.57
CA ARG A 45 -5.60 4.36 -9.51
C ARG A 45 -4.85 4.88 -10.72
N VAL A 46 -3.64 5.41 -10.53
CA VAL A 46 -2.79 5.85 -11.66
C VAL A 46 -2.45 4.67 -12.58
N LEU A 47 -2.06 3.53 -12.00
CA LEU A 47 -1.81 2.31 -12.77
C LEU A 47 -3.08 1.82 -13.47
N ALA A 48 -4.22 1.76 -12.74
CA ALA A 48 -5.49 1.31 -13.29
C ALA A 48 -5.95 2.16 -14.47
N GLN A 49 -5.78 3.47 -14.39
CA GLN A 49 -6.09 4.38 -15.49
C GLN A 49 -5.25 4.05 -16.73
N LYS A 50 -3.93 3.94 -16.58
CA LYS A 50 -3.02 3.64 -17.69
C LYS A 50 -3.26 2.26 -18.31
N LEU A 51 -3.53 1.27 -17.49
CA LEU A 51 -3.86 -0.06 -17.97
C LEU A 51 -5.22 -0.10 -18.68
N THR A 52 -6.22 0.65 -18.18
CA THR A 52 -7.52 0.80 -18.86
C THR A 52 -7.35 1.41 -20.25
N GLU A 53 -6.53 2.46 -20.39
CA GLU A 53 -6.20 3.09 -21.67
C GLU A 53 -5.49 2.10 -22.62
N THR A 54 -4.58 1.28 -22.11
CA THR A 54 -3.77 0.34 -22.92
C THR A 54 -4.55 -0.89 -23.31
N TRP A 55 -5.34 -1.45 -22.40
CA TRP A 55 -6.04 -2.72 -22.59
C TRP A 55 -7.41 -2.59 -23.24
N GLY A 56 -8.01 -1.39 -23.24
CA GLY A 56 -9.39 -1.18 -23.66
C GLY A 56 -10.43 -1.84 -22.74
N GLN A 57 -9.99 -2.34 -21.58
CA GLN A 57 -10.83 -2.96 -20.55
C GLN A 57 -10.68 -2.22 -19.23
N GLN A 58 -11.77 -2.08 -18.49
CA GLN A 58 -11.74 -1.37 -17.21
C GLN A 58 -10.88 -2.10 -16.17
N VAL A 59 -10.08 -1.33 -15.43
CA VAL A 59 -9.43 -1.78 -14.21
C VAL A 59 -10.13 -1.14 -13.01
N VAL A 60 -10.80 -1.97 -12.21
CA VAL A 60 -11.65 -1.53 -11.09
C VAL A 60 -10.89 -1.64 -9.78
N ILE A 61 -10.84 -0.57 -8.99
CA ILE A 61 -10.21 -0.56 -7.66
C ILE A 61 -11.23 -1.03 -6.61
N ASP A 62 -10.85 -2.06 -5.85
CA ASP A 62 -11.58 -2.62 -4.72
C ASP A 62 -10.77 -2.40 -3.43
N ASN A 63 -11.13 -1.37 -2.66
CA ASN A 63 -10.47 -1.06 -1.40
C ASN A 63 -10.98 -1.96 -0.27
N ARG A 64 -10.09 -2.76 0.34
CA ARG A 64 -10.39 -3.67 1.45
C ARG A 64 -9.45 -3.45 2.64
N PRO A 65 -9.62 -2.34 3.38
CA PRO A 65 -8.80 -2.06 4.56
C PRO A 65 -9.14 -3.00 5.72
N GLY A 66 -8.23 -3.09 6.67
CA GLY A 66 -8.42 -3.77 7.96
C GLY A 66 -7.24 -4.68 8.33
N SER A 67 -6.98 -4.78 9.64
CA SER A 67 -5.92 -5.60 10.23
C SER A 67 -4.55 -5.45 9.54
N GLY A 68 -4.08 -4.21 9.38
CA GLY A 68 -2.80 -3.93 8.69
C GLY A 68 -2.79 -4.29 7.19
N GLY A 69 -3.97 -4.52 6.59
CA GLY A 69 -4.12 -4.94 5.18
C GLY A 69 -4.37 -6.44 5.00
N MET A 70 -4.37 -7.21 6.07
CA MET A 70 -4.61 -8.66 6.04
C MET A 70 -5.95 -9.04 5.41
N MET A 71 -7.00 -8.21 5.63
CA MET A 71 -8.32 -8.45 5.05
C MET A 71 -8.31 -8.41 3.52
N GLY A 72 -7.67 -7.40 2.94
CA GLY A 72 -7.58 -7.26 1.48
C GLY A 72 -6.68 -8.32 0.85
N ALA A 73 -5.52 -8.59 1.43
CA ALA A 73 -4.62 -9.63 0.94
C ALA A 73 -5.26 -11.02 1.01
N GLY A 74 -5.95 -11.35 2.12
CA GLY A 74 -6.69 -12.60 2.25
C GLY A 74 -7.86 -12.74 1.27
N ALA A 75 -8.52 -11.64 0.90
CA ALA A 75 -9.55 -11.66 -0.13
C ALA A 75 -8.96 -11.91 -1.54
N ALA A 76 -7.79 -11.35 -1.83
CA ALA A 76 -7.08 -11.58 -3.08
C ALA A 76 -6.60 -13.03 -3.18
N ALA A 77 -6.00 -13.58 -2.12
CA ALA A 77 -5.55 -14.97 -2.07
C ALA A 77 -6.65 -16.00 -2.35
N LYS A 78 -7.89 -15.68 -1.97
CA LYS A 78 -9.06 -16.53 -2.20
C LYS A 78 -9.76 -16.31 -3.54
N SER A 79 -9.27 -15.36 -4.35
CA SER A 79 -9.83 -15.09 -5.68
C SER A 79 -9.37 -16.15 -6.69
N PRO A 80 -10.16 -16.44 -7.75
CA PRO A 80 -9.72 -17.33 -8.81
C PRO A 80 -8.38 -16.90 -9.41
N PRO A 81 -7.44 -17.82 -9.67
CA PRO A 81 -6.13 -17.50 -10.24
C PRO A 81 -6.18 -17.37 -11.77
N ASP A 82 -7.19 -16.65 -12.27
CA ASP A 82 -7.47 -16.45 -13.71
C ASP A 82 -6.84 -15.18 -14.29
N GLY A 83 -6.06 -14.45 -13.49
CA GLY A 83 -5.41 -13.19 -13.89
C GLY A 83 -6.33 -11.96 -13.82
N TYR A 84 -7.62 -12.09 -13.49
CA TYR A 84 -8.55 -10.97 -13.45
C TYR A 84 -8.71 -10.34 -12.05
N THR A 85 -8.03 -10.88 -11.04
CA THR A 85 -7.90 -10.25 -9.73
C THR A 85 -6.43 -10.09 -9.39
N LEU A 86 -5.98 -8.85 -9.25
CA LEU A 86 -4.61 -8.50 -8.91
C LEU A 86 -4.58 -7.83 -7.54
N LEU A 87 -3.58 -8.18 -6.73
CA LEU A 87 -3.33 -7.52 -5.46
C LEU A 87 -2.30 -6.41 -5.65
N VAL A 88 -2.66 -5.18 -5.30
CA VAL A 88 -1.70 -4.07 -5.19
C VAL A 88 -1.33 -3.93 -3.72
N ALA A 89 -0.20 -4.46 -3.34
CA ALA A 89 0.22 -4.57 -1.95
C ALA A 89 1.48 -3.76 -1.65
N SER A 90 1.76 -3.59 -0.38
CA SER A 90 3.01 -3.07 0.17
C SER A 90 3.71 -4.14 1.01
N ASN A 91 4.97 -3.89 1.36
CA ASN A 91 5.73 -4.76 2.26
C ASN A 91 4.99 -5.04 3.58
N GLY A 92 4.29 -4.04 4.13
CA GLY A 92 3.51 -4.20 5.37
C GLY A 92 2.41 -5.25 5.24
N ASN A 93 1.73 -5.30 4.10
CA ASN A 93 0.61 -6.23 3.88
C ASN A 93 1.08 -7.67 3.59
N LEU A 94 2.27 -7.86 3.07
CA LEU A 94 2.77 -9.19 2.69
C LEU A 94 3.78 -9.75 3.69
N ALA A 95 4.82 -8.98 4.06
CA ALA A 95 5.88 -9.49 4.91
C ALA A 95 5.58 -9.37 6.40
N THR A 96 5.04 -8.21 6.84
CA THR A 96 4.93 -7.90 8.27
C THR A 96 3.77 -8.60 8.95
N THR A 97 2.67 -8.83 8.24
CA THR A 97 1.50 -9.53 8.78
C THR A 97 1.84 -10.93 9.26
N GLN A 98 2.72 -11.65 8.56
CA GLN A 98 3.18 -12.99 8.95
C GLN A 98 3.91 -12.99 10.30
N ALA A 99 4.67 -11.93 10.61
CA ALA A 99 5.40 -11.83 11.86
C ALA A 99 4.53 -11.37 13.04
N LEU A 100 3.46 -10.62 12.78
CA LEU A 100 2.65 -9.98 13.82
C LEU A 100 1.39 -10.75 14.21
N TYR A 101 0.82 -11.54 13.29
CA TYR A 101 -0.45 -12.22 13.52
C TYR A 101 -0.27 -13.73 13.51
N LYS A 102 -0.87 -14.40 14.49
CA LYS A 102 -0.81 -15.88 14.60
C LYS A 102 -1.58 -16.60 13.49
N ASN A 103 -2.69 -16.00 13.04
CA ASN A 103 -3.61 -16.59 12.06
C ASN A 103 -3.74 -15.68 10.85
N VAL A 104 -2.75 -15.73 9.95
CA VAL A 104 -2.83 -15.02 8.66
C VAL A 104 -3.51 -15.94 7.64
N PRO A 105 -4.61 -15.49 6.97
CA PRO A 105 -5.40 -16.34 6.08
C PRO A 105 -4.80 -16.52 4.68
N TYR A 106 -3.51 -16.26 4.50
CA TYR A 106 -2.75 -16.44 3.25
C TYR A 106 -1.26 -16.64 3.54
N ASP A 107 -0.58 -17.27 2.59
CA ASP A 107 0.89 -17.41 2.54
C ASP A 107 1.41 -16.54 1.38
N PRO A 108 2.15 -15.44 1.65
CA PRO A 108 2.62 -14.54 0.60
C PRO A 108 3.47 -15.21 -0.47
N ALA A 109 4.19 -16.27 -0.13
CA ALA A 109 5.06 -16.97 -1.06
C ALA A 109 4.33 -18.02 -1.92
N LYS A 110 3.19 -18.54 -1.44
CA LYS A 110 2.47 -19.62 -2.13
C LYS A 110 1.20 -19.14 -2.83
N ASP A 111 0.49 -18.18 -2.22
CA ASP A 111 -0.84 -17.77 -2.68
C ASP A 111 -0.81 -16.64 -3.71
N PHE A 112 0.38 -16.06 -3.96
CA PHE A 112 0.53 -14.97 -4.92
C PHE A 112 1.66 -15.24 -5.91
N ALA A 113 1.38 -15.00 -7.19
CA ALA A 113 2.40 -14.91 -8.23
C ALA A 113 2.86 -13.45 -8.33
N PRO A 114 4.13 -13.11 -8.00
CA PRO A 114 4.63 -11.74 -8.11
C PRO A 114 4.73 -11.33 -9.59
N ILE A 115 4.27 -10.10 -9.90
CA ILE A 115 4.30 -9.56 -11.26
C ILE A 115 5.43 -8.55 -11.39
N VAL A 116 5.40 -7.48 -10.60
CA VAL A 116 6.37 -6.39 -10.71
C VAL A 116 6.37 -5.51 -9.45
N LEU A 117 7.51 -4.90 -9.15
CA LEU A 117 7.59 -3.76 -8.24
C LEU A 117 7.14 -2.51 -9.01
N ALA A 118 5.85 -2.17 -8.90
CA ALA A 118 5.23 -1.13 -9.71
C ALA A 118 5.70 0.29 -9.36
N ALA A 119 5.99 0.56 -8.07
CA ALA A 119 6.48 1.85 -7.61
C ALA A 119 7.13 1.76 -6.22
N SER A 120 7.96 2.76 -5.90
CA SER A 120 8.48 3.00 -4.56
C SER A 120 7.89 4.31 -4.02
N ASN A 121 7.41 4.29 -2.79
CA ASN A 121 6.81 5.44 -2.12
C ASN A 121 7.39 5.54 -0.70
N PRO A 122 8.45 6.32 -0.50
CA PRO A 122 9.02 6.52 0.82
C PRO A 122 8.02 7.17 1.76
N TYR A 123 8.21 6.96 3.07
CA TYR A 123 7.38 7.58 4.10
C TYR A 123 8.01 8.89 4.58
N VAL A 124 7.18 9.87 4.88
CA VAL A 124 7.55 11.12 5.54
C VAL A 124 6.90 11.19 6.92
N LEU A 125 7.67 11.59 7.93
CA LEU A 125 7.12 11.91 9.24
C LEU A 125 6.54 13.33 9.20
N CYS A 126 5.22 13.40 9.21
CA CYS A 126 4.47 14.65 9.26
C CYS A 126 4.19 15.03 10.71
N ALA A 127 4.32 16.33 11.01
CA ALA A 127 4.00 16.93 12.31
C ALA A 127 2.96 18.03 12.15
N HIS A 128 2.04 18.13 13.12
CA HIS A 128 1.16 19.29 13.22
C HIS A 128 2.00 20.53 13.58
N PRO A 129 1.71 21.72 13.02
CA PRO A 129 2.50 22.94 13.29
C PRO A 129 2.58 23.38 14.74
N SER A 130 1.57 23.02 15.56
CA SER A 130 1.58 23.31 17.01
C SER A 130 2.60 22.50 17.82
N LEU A 131 3.13 21.40 17.27
CA LEU A 131 4.18 20.64 17.94
C LEU A 131 5.47 21.48 17.95
N PRO A 132 6.05 21.77 19.14
CA PRO A 132 7.25 22.60 19.26
C PRO A 132 8.52 21.81 18.91
N ALA A 133 8.54 21.21 17.71
CA ALA A 133 9.67 20.51 17.12
C ALA A 133 9.67 20.75 15.60
N LYS A 134 10.78 21.31 15.09
CA LYS A 134 10.93 21.67 13.67
C LYS A 134 11.75 20.66 12.88
N ASN A 135 12.42 19.74 13.55
CA ASN A 135 13.28 18.70 12.97
C ASN A 135 13.36 17.49 13.91
N MET A 136 13.99 16.41 13.45
CA MET A 136 14.08 15.16 14.22
C MET A 136 14.86 15.32 15.54
N ARG A 137 15.89 16.15 15.58
CA ARG A 137 16.66 16.39 16.81
C ARG A 137 15.80 17.05 17.88
N GLU A 138 15.00 18.04 17.51
CA GLU A 138 14.07 18.71 18.41
C GLU A 138 12.94 17.78 18.86
N LEU A 139 12.42 16.95 17.94
CA LEU A 139 11.41 15.94 18.27
C LEU A 139 11.94 14.94 19.31
N ILE A 140 13.13 14.41 19.11
CA ILE A 140 13.75 13.44 20.03
C ILE A 140 13.96 14.10 21.42
N LYS A 141 14.48 15.35 21.44
CA LYS A 141 14.66 16.11 22.70
C LYS A 141 13.32 16.33 23.41
N LEU A 142 12.29 16.73 22.68
CA LEU A 142 10.95 16.96 23.24
C LEU A 142 10.35 15.66 23.79
N ALA A 143 10.44 14.56 23.04
CA ALA A 143 9.90 13.27 23.44
C ALA A 143 10.63 12.69 24.67
N LYS A 144 11.94 12.91 24.79
CA LYS A 144 12.71 12.56 26.02
C LYS A 144 12.32 13.38 27.24
N SER A 145 11.95 14.65 27.07
CA SER A 145 11.48 15.50 28.16
C SER A 145 10.04 15.24 28.56
N ARG A 146 9.23 14.62 27.69
CA ARG A 146 7.81 14.35 27.88
C ARG A 146 7.45 12.93 27.40
N PRO A 147 7.99 11.88 28.04
CA PRO A 147 7.78 10.50 27.59
C PRO A 147 6.28 10.12 27.69
N GLY A 148 5.75 9.55 26.61
CA GLY A 148 4.35 9.13 26.53
C GLY A 148 3.32 10.26 26.34
N MET A 149 3.77 11.49 26.01
CA MET A 149 2.86 12.64 25.85
C MET A 149 2.62 13.04 24.37
N ILE A 150 3.34 12.45 23.44
CA ILE A 150 3.21 12.79 22.01
C ILE A 150 2.53 11.63 21.27
N ASN A 151 1.37 11.91 20.72
CA ASN A 151 0.56 10.94 20.01
C ASN A 151 0.95 10.88 18.52
N VAL A 152 1.03 9.65 17.99
CA VAL A 152 1.38 9.37 16.59
C VAL A 152 0.29 8.54 15.95
N ALA A 153 -0.37 9.08 14.94
CA ALA A 153 -1.37 8.38 14.19
C ALA A 153 -0.76 7.29 13.28
N SER A 154 -1.51 6.24 13.04
CA SER A 154 -1.20 5.23 12.03
C SER A 154 -2.45 4.76 11.29
N SER A 155 -2.29 3.94 10.26
CA SER A 155 -3.38 3.27 9.56
C SER A 155 -3.76 1.91 10.16
N GLY A 156 -3.49 1.73 11.46
CA GLY A 156 -3.85 0.55 12.25
C GLY A 156 -2.64 -0.26 12.71
N ASN A 157 -2.91 -1.20 13.60
CA ASN A 157 -1.89 -2.10 14.15
C ASN A 157 -1.23 -2.93 13.02
N GLY A 158 0.10 -3.05 13.06
CA GLY A 158 0.87 -3.78 12.06
C GLY A 158 1.06 -3.07 10.71
N SER A 159 0.48 -1.88 10.53
CA SER A 159 0.71 -1.08 9.33
C SER A 159 2.14 -0.53 9.28
N THR A 160 2.63 -0.21 8.08
CA THR A 160 3.97 0.41 7.92
C THR A 160 4.18 1.66 8.79
N PRO A 161 3.22 2.60 8.93
CA PRO A 161 3.34 3.72 9.85
C PRO A 161 3.53 3.31 11.31
N HIS A 162 2.82 2.27 11.78
CA HIS A 162 2.98 1.75 13.14
C HIS A 162 4.39 1.20 13.36
N LEU A 163 4.88 0.39 12.43
CA LEU A 163 6.23 -0.19 12.53
C LEU A 163 7.34 0.86 12.47
N ALA A 164 7.17 1.88 11.61
CA ALA A 164 8.11 2.99 11.55
C ALA A 164 8.15 3.77 12.88
N LEU A 165 7.01 3.94 13.55
CA LEU A 165 6.94 4.52 14.88
C LEU A 165 7.69 3.67 15.91
N GLU A 166 7.44 2.36 15.95
CA GLU A 166 8.08 1.47 16.93
C GLU A 166 9.60 1.37 16.70
N LEU A 167 10.02 1.36 15.44
CA LEU A 167 11.43 1.42 15.08
C LEU A 167 12.08 2.75 15.55
N LEU A 168 11.39 3.87 15.35
CA LEU A 168 11.87 5.17 15.84
C LEU A 168 11.98 5.20 17.37
N ASN A 169 10.98 4.70 18.09
CA ASN A 169 11.02 4.56 19.54
C ASN A 169 12.23 3.73 20.00
N GLN A 170 12.44 2.57 19.35
CA GLN A 170 13.53 1.65 19.68
C GLN A 170 14.91 2.27 19.39
N MET A 171 15.10 2.86 18.21
CA MET A 171 16.40 3.40 17.79
C MET A 171 16.83 4.61 18.61
N THR A 172 15.88 5.42 19.10
CA THR A 172 16.17 6.69 19.79
C THR A 172 15.97 6.65 21.29
N GLY A 173 15.38 5.56 21.79
CA GLY A 173 15.04 5.42 23.22
C GLY A 173 13.97 6.42 23.68
N ILE A 174 13.12 6.92 22.76
CA ILE A 174 11.99 7.79 23.10
C ILE A 174 10.71 6.97 23.29
N ARG A 175 9.67 7.60 23.85
CA ARG A 175 8.38 6.98 24.04
C ARG A 175 7.28 7.86 23.43
N LEU A 176 6.98 7.61 22.17
CA LEU A 176 5.82 8.14 21.47
C LEU A 176 4.64 7.17 21.62
N VAL A 177 3.40 7.68 21.60
CA VAL A 177 2.18 6.89 21.83
C VAL A 177 1.47 6.61 20.52
N HIS A 178 1.25 5.35 20.20
CA HIS A 178 0.53 4.91 19.01
C HIS A 178 -0.97 5.15 19.14
N VAL A 179 -1.57 5.79 18.12
CA VAL A 179 -3.02 5.99 17.96
C VAL A 179 -3.46 5.37 16.63
N PRO A 180 -4.07 4.18 16.64
CA PRO A 180 -4.47 3.49 15.42
C PRO A 180 -5.77 4.05 14.83
N PHE A 181 -5.78 4.31 13.53
CA PHE A 181 -6.95 4.64 12.74
C PHE A 181 -7.28 3.50 11.76
N LYS A 182 -8.51 3.45 11.25
CA LYS A 182 -8.93 2.42 10.29
C LYS A 182 -8.27 2.59 8.90
N THR A 183 -7.91 3.83 8.54
CA THR A 183 -7.32 4.15 7.24
C THR A 183 -6.24 5.22 7.37
N SER A 184 -5.31 5.27 6.40
CA SER A 184 -4.27 6.30 6.36
C SER A 184 -4.83 7.73 6.22
N PRO A 185 -5.84 7.99 5.38
CA PRO A 185 -6.46 9.32 5.32
C PRO A 185 -7.07 9.76 6.65
N ALA A 186 -7.73 8.86 7.39
CA ALA A 186 -8.29 9.21 8.70
C ALA A 186 -7.20 9.62 9.70
N GLY A 187 -6.09 8.86 9.75
CA GLY A 187 -4.93 9.22 10.56
C GLY A 187 -4.29 10.54 10.14
N LEU A 188 -4.17 10.79 8.84
CA LEU A 188 -3.61 12.05 8.34
C LEU A 188 -4.52 13.24 8.68
N THR A 189 -5.83 13.06 8.57
CA THR A 189 -6.82 14.08 8.97
C THR A 189 -6.72 14.39 10.46
N SER A 190 -6.53 13.41 11.33
CA SER A 190 -6.36 13.64 12.78
C SER A 190 -5.12 14.46 13.09
N VAL A 191 -4.03 14.31 12.32
CA VAL A 191 -2.86 15.18 12.46
C VAL A 191 -3.15 16.59 11.96
N VAL A 192 -3.83 16.72 10.84
CA VAL A 192 -4.20 18.02 10.26
C VAL A 192 -5.13 18.82 11.19
N SER A 193 -6.02 18.14 11.92
CA SER A 193 -6.92 18.77 12.91
C SER A 193 -6.24 19.03 14.27
N GLY A 194 -5.03 18.49 14.48
CA GLY A 194 -4.32 18.62 15.77
C GLY A 194 -4.78 17.63 16.84
N GLU A 195 -5.68 16.69 16.52
CA GLU A 195 -6.10 15.61 17.43
C GLU A 195 -4.92 14.70 17.79
N THR A 196 -4.10 14.36 16.79
CA THR A 196 -2.80 13.72 16.99
C THR A 196 -1.67 14.64 16.52
N SER A 197 -0.45 14.43 17.03
CA SER A 197 0.68 15.34 16.78
C SER A 197 1.50 14.97 15.56
N LEU A 198 1.59 13.68 15.24
CA LEU A 198 2.50 13.11 14.26
C LEU A 198 1.84 11.99 13.47
N MET A 199 2.35 11.73 12.27
CA MET A 199 2.07 10.52 11.51
C MET A 199 3.19 10.24 10.52
N PHE A 200 3.63 8.99 10.39
CA PHE A 200 4.31 8.51 9.20
C PHE A 200 3.29 8.28 8.09
N THR A 201 3.44 8.98 6.98
CA THR A 201 2.57 8.79 5.80
C THR A 201 3.41 8.67 4.53
N GLY A 202 2.91 7.99 3.52
CA GLY A 202 3.61 7.97 2.23
C GLY A 202 3.71 9.37 1.63
N VAL A 203 4.83 9.68 0.98
CA VAL A 203 5.09 11.01 0.39
C VAL A 203 3.94 11.44 -0.53
N VAL A 204 3.35 10.52 -1.30
CA VAL A 204 2.22 10.82 -2.21
C VAL A 204 1.05 11.45 -1.45
N SER A 205 0.69 10.92 -0.28
CA SER A 205 -0.40 11.49 0.54
C SER A 205 0.03 12.68 1.40
N GLY A 206 1.29 12.70 1.85
CA GLY A 206 1.82 13.76 2.70
C GLY A 206 2.13 15.06 1.96
N LEU A 207 2.52 14.96 0.69
CA LEU A 207 2.99 16.09 -0.11
C LEU A 207 2.00 17.26 -0.19
N PRO A 208 0.70 17.06 -0.48
CA PRO A 208 -0.26 18.16 -0.58
C PRO A 208 -0.40 18.94 0.74
N VAL A 209 -0.44 18.24 1.87
CA VAL A 209 -0.61 18.86 3.20
C VAL A 209 0.67 19.52 3.71
N ILE A 210 1.84 19.05 3.27
CA ILE A 210 3.13 19.70 3.56
C ILE A 210 3.27 20.96 2.70
N LYS A 211 3.03 20.88 1.38
CA LYS A 211 3.13 22.03 0.46
C LYS A 211 2.15 23.15 0.81
N SER A 212 0.96 22.82 1.31
CA SER A 212 -0.01 23.82 1.79
C SER A 212 0.31 24.40 3.17
N GLY A 213 1.38 23.95 3.83
CA GLY A 213 1.78 24.40 5.16
C GLY A 213 0.89 23.88 6.31
N ARG A 214 -0.10 23.02 6.01
CA ARG A 214 -0.98 22.45 7.04
C ARG A 214 -0.25 21.49 7.96
N LEU A 215 0.76 20.78 7.45
CA LEU A 215 1.66 19.95 8.22
C LEU A 215 3.11 20.30 7.90
N ARG A 216 4.02 19.95 8.79
CA ARG A 216 5.47 20.05 8.59
C ARG A 216 6.05 18.66 8.34
N GLY A 217 6.85 18.48 7.28
CA GLY A 217 7.68 17.30 7.08
C GLY A 217 8.94 17.38 7.94
N LEU A 218 9.14 16.45 8.86
CA LEU A 218 10.32 16.43 9.74
C LEU A 218 11.48 15.64 9.16
N ALA A 219 11.19 14.50 8.54
CA ALA A 219 12.17 13.65 7.85
C ALA A 219 11.48 12.71 6.88
N VAL A 220 12.20 12.28 5.84
CA VAL A 220 11.78 11.22 4.92
C VAL A 220 12.53 9.93 5.25
N ALA A 221 11.82 8.82 5.33
CA ALA A 221 12.42 7.50 5.56
C ALA A 221 12.93 6.93 4.22
N SER A 222 14.06 7.41 3.76
CA SER A 222 14.76 6.97 2.55
C SER A 222 16.25 7.23 2.68
N GLU A 223 17.07 6.50 1.92
CA GLU A 223 18.53 6.70 1.90
C GLU A 223 18.91 8.03 1.23
N GLN A 224 18.09 8.49 0.30
CA GLN A 224 18.32 9.72 -0.45
C GLN A 224 17.15 10.70 -0.29
N ARG A 225 17.44 11.98 -0.44
CA ARG A 225 16.41 13.02 -0.46
C ARG A 225 15.41 12.79 -1.59
N VAL A 226 14.14 13.06 -1.31
CA VAL A 226 13.07 12.92 -2.29
C VAL A 226 12.92 14.23 -3.06
N PRO A 227 13.05 14.23 -4.40
CA PRO A 227 13.05 15.47 -5.19
C PRO A 227 11.82 16.36 -5.01
N VAL A 228 10.66 15.77 -4.70
CA VAL A 228 9.41 16.52 -4.48
C VAL A 228 9.33 17.21 -3.11
N LEU A 229 10.24 16.85 -2.16
CA LEU A 229 10.39 17.42 -0.82
C LEU A 229 11.87 17.73 -0.54
N PRO A 230 12.50 18.63 -1.32
CA PRO A 230 13.96 18.85 -1.27
C PRO A 230 14.43 19.39 0.09
N ASP A 231 13.60 20.14 0.79
CA ASP A 231 13.91 20.75 2.08
C ASP A 231 13.69 19.79 3.27
N THR A 232 13.05 18.63 3.04
CA THR A 232 12.85 17.64 4.11
C THR A 232 14.04 16.68 4.14
N PRO A 233 14.78 16.58 5.26
CA PRO A 233 15.92 15.68 5.38
C PRO A 233 15.52 14.20 5.38
N THR A 234 16.51 13.32 5.15
CA THR A 234 16.41 11.88 5.35
C THR A 234 16.79 11.51 6.77
#